data_ed34700198d35a2dbc43773c20f5d8ef
#
_entry.id   ed34700198d35a2dbc43773c20f5d8ef
#
_cell.length_a   1.000
_cell.length_b   1.000
_cell.length_c   1.000
_cell.angle_alpha   90.00
_cell.angle_beta   90.00
_cell.angle_gamma   90.00
#
_symmetry.space_group_name_H-M   'P 1'
#
loop_
_entity.id
_entity.type
_entity.pdbx_description
1 polymer ?
#
loop_
_entity_poly.entity_id
_entity_poly.type
_entity_poly.pdbx_seq_one_letter_code
_entity_poly.pdbx_strand_id
1 'polypeptide(L)'
;MSRVVWVALVLLGCFYAHARFVFAEPYVMDWITQHSARAMQGDAAACDDYTDDVKVALTARGQSGRWEVEGGKAELCGYLKQSSAALTVLQARTQTEFGNVRLQWGGFPWTTARLQYTQRTSVQAQGLAGMNVVSEDSLVLARTPAGLRIRELQSESSGGL
;
A
#
# COMPACT_ATOMS: atom_id res chain seq x y z
N MET A 1 -28.03 -9.82 -34.31
CA MET A 1 -27.62 -9.10 -33.06
C MET A 1 -27.53 -7.61 -33.36
N SER A 2 -28.11 -6.75 -32.52
CA SER A 2 -28.13 -5.29 -32.71
C SER A 2 -26.67 -4.75 -32.64
N ARG A 3 -26.35 -3.72 -33.44
CA ARG A 3 -25.05 -3.01 -33.39
C ARG A 3 -24.70 -2.54 -31.97
N VAL A 4 -25.70 -2.22 -31.18
CA VAL A 4 -25.57 -1.83 -29.77
C VAL A 4 -24.97 -2.95 -28.91
N VAL A 5 -25.36 -4.21 -29.14
CA VAL A 5 -24.82 -5.37 -28.41
C VAL A 5 -23.34 -5.55 -28.70
N TRP A 6 -22.93 -5.40 -29.96
CA TRP A 6 -21.52 -5.50 -30.34
C TRP A 6 -20.66 -4.40 -29.71
N VAL A 7 -21.16 -3.15 -29.70
CA VAL A 7 -20.46 -2.03 -29.05
C VAL A 7 -20.32 -2.29 -27.55
N ALA A 8 -21.38 -2.75 -26.89
CA ALA A 8 -21.34 -3.06 -25.44
C ALA A 8 -20.33 -4.17 -25.13
N LEU A 9 -20.26 -5.24 -25.96
CA LEU A 9 -19.30 -6.33 -25.78
C LEU A 9 -17.84 -5.85 -25.96
N VAL A 10 -17.60 -5.00 -26.96
CA VAL A 10 -16.26 -4.42 -27.18
C VAL A 10 -15.85 -3.56 -26.01
N LEU A 11 -16.73 -2.67 -25.53
CA LEU A 11 -16.44 -1.83 -24.35
C LEU A 11 -16.16 -2.66 -23.10
N LEU A 12 -16.95 -3.71 -22.85
CA LEU A 12 -16.74 -4.63 -21.74
C LEU A 12 -15.39 -5.37 -21.87
N GLY A 13 -15.06 -5.81 -23.08
CA GLY A 13 -13.77 -6.46 -23.36
C GLY A 13 -12.58 -5.53 -23.11
N CYS A 14 -12.66 -4.26 -23.57
CA CYS A 14 -11.63 -3.25 -23.33
C CYS A 14 -11.52 -2.95 -21.82
N PHE A 15 -12.64 -2.83 -21.13
CA PHE A 15 -12.66 -2.58 -19.69
C PHE A 15 -12.02 -3.73 -18.90
N TYR A 16 -12.34 -4.99 -19.28
CA TYR A 16 -11.72 -6.17 -18.69
C TYR A 16 -10.21 -6.23 -18.98
N ALA A 17 -9.81 -6.02 -20.24
CA ALA A 17 -8.39 -6.02 -20.63
C ALA A 17 -7.60 -4.96 -19.86
N HIS A 18 -8.14 -3.75 -19.73
CA HIS A 18 -7.53 -2.70 -18.92
C HIS A 18 -7.43 -3.09 -17.44
N ALA A 19 -8.46 -3.74 -16.87
CA ALA A 19 -8.40 -4.23 -15.49
C ALA A 19 -7.29 -5.29 -15.32
N ARG A 20 -7.14 -6.20 -16.31
CA ARG A 20 -6.07 -7.22 -16.33
C ARG A 20 -4.68 -6.60 -16.33
N PHE A 21 -4.50 -5.50 -17.05
CA PHE A 21 -3.24 -4.78 -17.10
C PHE A 21 -2.93 -4.08 -15.77
N VAL A 22 -3.88 -3.29 -15.25
CA VAL A 22 -3.70 -2.49 -14.02
C VAL A 22 -3.51 -3.36 -12.78
N PHE A 23 -4.16 -4.53 -12.72
CA PHE A 23 -3.98 -5.50 -11.65
C PHE A 23 -3.01 -6.64 -12.01
N ALA A 24 -2.09 -6.42 -12.96
CA ALA A 24 -0.98 -7.35 -13.15
C ALA A 24 -0.01 -7.25 -11.97
N GLU A 25 0.42 -8.40 -11.42
CA GLU A 25 1.29 -8.44 -10.24
C GLU A 25 2.55 -7.57 -10.38
N PRO A 26 3.30 -7.62 -11.51
CA PRO A 26 4.48 -6.77 -11.65
C PRO A 26 4.15 -5.28 -11.59
N TYR A 27 3.05 -4.85 -12.20
CA TYR A 27 2.61 -3.45 -12.19
C TYR A 27 2.21 -2.99 -10.79
N VAL A 28 1.45 -3.82 -10.07
CA VAL A 28 1.03 -3.53 -8.69
C VAL A 28 2.23 -3.47 -7.76
N MET A 29 3.19 -4.39 -7.89
CA MET A 29 4.38 -4.40 -7.04
C MET A 29 5.32 -3.23 -7.30
N ASP A 30 5.50 -2.81 -8.56
CA ASP A 30 6.25 -1.61 -8.89
C ASP A 30 5.58 -0.37 -8.28
N TRP A 31 4.27 -0.25 -8.40
CA TRP A 31 3.50 0.85 -7.82
C TRP A 31 3.60 0.89 -6.29
N ILE A 32 3.48 -0.26 -5.58
CA ILE A 32 3.64 -0.37 -4.12
C ILE A 32 5.06 0.01 -3.70
N THR A 33 6.06 -0.41 -4.45
CA THR A 33 7.47 -0.07 -4.16
C THR A 33 7.68 1.45 -4.24
N GLN A 34 7.16 2.09 -5.27
CA GLN A 34 7.23 3.55 -5.42
C GLN A 34 6.43 4.28 -4.34
N HIS A 35 5.23 3.78 -4.00
CA HIS A 35 4.41 4.32 -2.92
C HIS A 35 5.16 4.26 -1.58
N SER A 36 5.70 3.08 -1.24
CA SER A 36 6.47 2.86 0.00
C SER A 36 7.69 3.80 0.07
N ALA A 37 8.43 3.94 -1.02
CA ALA A 37 9.57 4.86 -1.08
C ALA A 37 9.16 6.32 -0.84
N ARG A 38 8.08 6.80 -1.46
CA ARG A 38 7.54 8.16 -1.24
C ARG A 38 7.09 8.36 0.20
N ALA A 39 6.36 7.39 0.75
CA ALA A 39 5.89 7.44 2.14
C ALA A 39 7.05 7.55 3.14
N MET A 40 8.12 6.78 2.95
CA MET A 40 9.33 6.82 3.80
C MET A 40 10.11 8.13 3.66
N GLN A 41 10.07 8.77 2.49
CA GLN A 41 10.71 10.07 2.25
C GLN A 41 9.87 11.25 2.75
N GLY A 42 8.63 11.01 3.20
CA GLY A 42 7.72 12.05 3.66
C GLY A 42 7.12 12.88 2.53
N ASP A 43 7.09 12.33 1.33
CA ASP A 43 6.43 12.97 0.20
C ASP A 43 4.91 13.03 0.44
N ALA A 44 4.37 14.24 0.48
CA ALA A 44 2.94 14.47 0.67
C ALA A 44 2.08 13.79 -0.42
N ALA A 45 2.64 13.59 -1.63
CA ALA A 45 1.97 12.89 -2.72
C ALA A 45 1.66 11.41 -2.40
N ALA A 46 2.37 10.80 -1.43
CA ALA A 46 2.03 9.46 -0.97
C ALA A 46 0.60 9.38 -0.38
N CYS A 47 0.08 10.50 0.15
CA CYS A 47 -1.30 10.59 0.65
C CYS A 47 -2.36 10.58 -0.45
N ASP A 48 -1.99 10.97 -1.66
CA ASP A 48 -2.91 10.93 -2.81
C ASP A 48 -3.15 9.51 -3.32
N ASP A 49 -2.30 8.57 -2.93
CA ASP A 49 -2.47 7.15 -3.25
C ASP A 49 -3.58 6.47 -2.44
N TYR A 50 -4.15 7.12 -1.46
CA TYR A 50 -5.29 6.62 -0.68
C TYR A 50 -6.60 7.22 -1.17
N THR A 51 -7.67 6.42 -1.13
CA THR A 51 -9.03 6.95 -1.36
C THR A 51 -9.46 7.82 -0.18
N ASP A 52 -10.43 8.71 -0.39
CA ASP A 52 -10.89 9.60 0.68
C ASP A 52 -11.65 8.84 1.78
N ASP A 53 -12.21 7.68 1.44
CA ASP A 53 -12.92 6.75 2.33
C ASP A 53 -12.04 5.59 2.82
N VAL A 54 -10.70 5.72 2.76
CA VAL A 54 -9.78 4.66 3.16
C VAL A 54 -10.00 4.25 4.62
N LYS A 55 -9.96 2.93 4.85
CA LYS A 55 -9.98 2.33 6.18
C LYS A 55 -8.60 1.82 6.53
N VAL A 56 -8.10 2.21 7.68
CA VAL A 56 -6.75 1.89 8.13
C VAL A 56 -6.81 1.20 9.48
N ALA A 57 -6.10 0.08 9.59
CA ALA A 57 -5.86 -0.61 10.85
C ALA A 57 -4.37 -1.02 10.90
N LEU A 58 -3.60 -0.35 11.73
CA LEU A 58 -2.18 -0.62 11.92
C LEU A 58 -1.95 -1.14 13.32
N THR A 59 -1.27 -2.26 13.46
CA THR A 59 -0.84 -2.83 14.73
C THR A 59 0.67 -3.01 14.71
N ALA A 60 1.35 -2.50 15.71
CA ALA A 60 2.77 -2.74 15.90
C ALA A 60 3.03 -3.40 17.26
N ARG A 61 3.87 -4.42 17.27
CA ARG A 61 4.32 -5.12 18.47
C ARG A 61 5.84 -5.00 18.61
N GLY A 62 6.29 -4.47 19.70
CA GLY A 62 7.70 -4.33 20.01
C GLY A 62 7.98 -4.66 21.48
N GLN A 63 9.25 -4.52 21.90
CA GLN A 63 9.64 -4.76 23.29
C GLN A 63 8.95 -3.84 24.28
N SER A 64 8.54 -2.63 23.86
CA SER A 64 7.85 -1.62 24.67
C SER A 64 6.33 -1.83 24.76
N GLY A 65 5.77 -2.86 24.10
CA GLY A 65 4.34 -3.17 24.11
C GLY A 65 3.68 -3.21 22.74
N ARG A 66 2.36 -3.08 22.76
CA ARG A 66 1.51 -3.06 21.57
C ARG A 66 1.01 -1.65 21.32
N TRP A 67 1.05 -1.25 20.08
CA TRP A 67 0.53 0.02 19.60
C TRP A 67 -0.47 -0.24 18.47
N GLU A 68 -1.57 0.48 18.45
CA GLU A 68 -2.64 0.34 17.46
C GLU A 68 -3.09 1.72 16.99
N VAL A 69 -3.32 1.83 15.69
CA VAL A 69 -3.97 2.97 15.05
C VAL A 69 -5.07 2.47 14.14
N GLU A 70 -6.27 2.97 14.39
CA GLU A 70 -7.40 2.80 13.49
C GLU A 70 -7.86 4.19 13.05
N GLY A 71 -8.27 4.33 11.79
CA GLY A 71 -8.73 5.62 11.30
C GLY A 71 -8.93 5.67 9.80
N GLY A 72 -8.96 6.89 9.30
CA GLY A 72 -9.10 7.21 7.88
C GLY A 72 -7.85 7.85 7.30
N LYS A 73 -8.04 8.57 6.18
CA LYS A 73 -6.96 9.21 5.42
C LYS A 73 -6.21 10.26 6.25
N ALA A 74 -6.92 11.05 7.04
CA ALA A 74 -6.31 12.15 7.80
C ALA A 74 -5.35 11.62 8.87
N GLU A 75 -5.77 10.61 9.63
CA GLU A 75 -4.95 9.97 10.67
C GLU A 75 -3.73 9.31 10.06
N LEU A 76 -3.91 8.55 8.96
CA LEU A 76 -2.82 7.89 8.25
C LEU A 76 -1.80 8.89 7.71
N CYS A 77 -2.24 9.94 7.04
CA CYS A 77 -1.36 10.97 6.50
C CYS A 77 -0.62 11.73 7.60
N GLY A 78 -1.28 11.97 8.73
CA GLY A 78 -0.65 12.54 9.93
C GLY A 78 0.46 11.64 10.45
N TYR A 79 0.19 10.34 10.55
CA TYR A 79 1.17 9.34 10.98
C TYR A 79 2.36 9.24 10.01
N LEU A 80 2.13 9.16 8.70
CA LEU A 80 3.19 9.10 7.69
C LEU A 80 4.09 10.34 7.76
N LYS A 81 3.52 11.51 7.91
CA LYS A 81 4.27 12.78 8.05
C LYS A 81 5.13 12.78 9.33
N GLN A 82 4.61 12.28 10.43
CA GLN A 82 5.34 12.23 11.69
C GLN A 82 6.47 11.21 11.64
N SER A 83 6.22 10.01 11.11
CA SER A 83 7.23 8.96 11.00
C SER A 83 8.37 9.34 10.06
N SER A 84 8.06 9.94 8.91
CA SER A 84 9.10 10.39 7.96
C SER A 84 9.94 11.53 8.53
N ALA A 85 9.34 12.47 9.29
CA ALA A 85 10.09 13.51 9.98
C ALA A 85 11.06 12.91 11.01
N ALA A 86 10.64 11.89 11.76
CA ALA A 86 11.52 11.18 12.70
C ALA A 86 12.68 10.50 11.99
N LEU A 87 12.42 9.80 10.86
CA LEU A 87 13.48 9.17 10.05
C LEU A 87 14.48 10.20 9.51
N THR A 88 14.00 11.36 9.10
CA THR A 88 14.85 12.47 8.60
C THR A 88 15.75 13.02 9.72
N VAL A 89 15.19 13.28 10.91
CA VAL A 89 15.97 13.78 12.07
C VAL A 89 17.03 12.78 12.50
N LEU A 90 16.71 11.48 12.47
CA LEU A 90 17.65 10.41 12.81
C LEU A 90 18.66 10.09 11.68
N GLN A 91 18.56 10.76 10.54
CA GLN A 91 19.34 10.44 9.33
C GLN A 91 19.29 8.94 9.01
N ALA A 92 18.12 8.33 9.23
CA ALA A 92 17.95 6.90 9.08
C ALA A 92 17.99 6.49 7.61
N ARG A 93 18.70 5.39 7.34
CA ARG A 93 18.65 4.68 6.06
C ARG A 93 17.71 3.50 6.20
N THR A 94 16.76 3.41 5.31
CA THR A 94 15.80 2.31 5.26
C THR A 94 16.02 1.47 4.03
N GLN A 95 15.97 0.16 4.21
CA GLN A 95 16.00 -0.80 3.11
C GLN A 95 14.79 -1.73 3.28
N THR A 96 13.99 -1.85 2.24
CA THR A 96 12.72 -2.59 2.27
C THR A 96 12.75 -3.70 1.22
N GLU A 97 12.34 -4.90 1.64
CA GLU A 97 12.18 -6.07 0.79
C GLU A 97 10.75 -6.60 0.92
N PHE A 98 10.16 -6.98 -0.21
CA PHE A 98 8.81 -7.56 -0.29
C PHE A 98 8.91 -9.05 -0.57
N GLY A 99 8.06 -9.84 0.11
CA GLY A 99 7.97 -11.29 -0.07
C GLY A 99 6.55 -11.80 0.11
N ASN A 100 6.33 -13.07 -0.19
CA ASN A 100 5.03 -13.76 -0.04
C ASN A 100 3.85 -13.02 -0.70
N VAL A 101 4.10 -12.42 -1.86
CA VAL A 101 3.10 -11.63 -2.58
C VAL A 101 1.96 -12.51 -3.06
N ARG A 102 0.73 -12.09 -2.78
CA ARG A 102 -0.50 -12.72 -3.24
C ARG A 102 -1.47 -11.65 -3.70
N LEU A 103 -1.81 -11.67 -4.98
CA LEU A 103 -2.76 -10.75 -5.57
C LEU A 103 -4.04 -11.51 -5.95
N GLN A 104 -5.17 -11.10 -5.39
CA GLN A 104 -6.48 -11.66 -5.66
C GLN A 104 -7.39 -10.59 -6.27
N TRP A 105 -7.97 -10.92 -7.40
CA TRP A 105 -8.89 -10.01 -8.09
C TRP A 105 -10.25 -9.99 -7.42
N GLY A 106 -10.85 -8.81 -7.35
CA GLY A 106 -12.25 -8.64 -7.01
C GLY A 106 -13.17 -9.19 -8.10
N GLY A 107 -14.42 -9.46 -7.73
CA GLY A 107 -15.46 -9.83 -8.68
C GLY A 107 -15.81 -8.70 -9.64
N PHE A 108 -16.77 -8.96 -10.54
CA PHE A 108 -17.35 -7.92 -11.38
C PHE A 108 -17.82 -6.72 -10.53
N PRO A 109 -17.53 -5.48 -10.90
CA PRO A 109 -17.01 -4.98 -12.18
C PRO A 109 -15.47 -4.86 -12.28
N TRP A 110 -14.69 -5.66 -11.58
CA TRP A 110 -13.20 -5.72 -11.63
C TRP A 110 -12.51 -4.37 -11.35
N THR A 111 -13.05 -3.64 -10.41
CA THR A 111 -12.52 -2.33 -9.99
C THR A 111 -11.64 -2.41 -8.76
N THR A 112 -11.54 -3.59 -8.15
CA THR A 112 -10.76 -3.81 -6.93
C THR A 112 -9.91 -5.06 -7.02
N ALA A 113 -8.82 -5.09 -6.26
CA ALA A 113 -8.01 -6.28 -6.02
C ALA A 113 -7.53 -6.27 -4.56
N ARG A 114 -7.34 -7.44 -3.97
CA ARG A 114 -6.70 -7.60 -2.66
C ARG A 114 -5.26 -8.03 -2.87
N LEU A 115 -4.35 -7.29 -2.28
CA LEU A 115 -2.92 -7.56 -2.25
C LEU A 115 -2.51 -7.92 -0.83
N GLN A 116 -1.81 -9.03 -0.66
CA GLN A 116 -1.19 -9.44 0.60
C GLN A 116 0.29 -9.66 0.35
N TYR A 117 1.14 -9.20 1.25
CA TYR A 117 2.57 -9.41 1.19
C TYR A 117 3.20 -9.29 2.57
N THR A 118 4.40 -9.84 2.70
CA THR A 118 5.27 -9.61 3.85
C THR A 118 6.29 -8.56 3.47
N GLN A 119 6.46 -7.54 4.30
CA GLN A 119 7.47 -6.52 4.13
C GLN A 119 8.53 -6.66 5.22
N ARG A 120 9.79 -6.65 4.83
CA ARG A 120 10.93 -6.61 5.76
C ARG A 120 11.64 -5.28 5.58
N THR A 121 11.70 -4.50 6.63
CA THR A 121 12.37 -3.19 6.61
C THR A 121 13.52 -3.18 7.62
N SER A 122 14.71 -2.95 7.13
CA SER A 122 15.87 -2.65 7.99
C SER A 122 16.03 -1.13 8.09
N VAL A 123 16.17 -0.64 9.29
CA VAL A 123 16.38 0.78 9.60
C VAL A 123 17.73 0.90 10.27
N GLN A 124 18.60 1.72 9.70
CA GLN A 124 19.91 2.04 10.24
C GLN A 124 19.99 3.54 10.50
N ALA A 125 20.20 3.94 11.73
CA ALA A 125 20.38 5.34 12.11
C ALA A 125 21.73 5.56 12.74
N GLN A 126 22.29 6.75 12.56
CA GLN A 126 23.63 7.06 13.04
C GLN A 126 23.66 7.03 14.57
N GLY A 127 24.56 6.21 15.14
CA GLY A 127 24.72 6.08 16.60
C GLY A 127 23.68 5.19 17.30
N LEU A 128 22.81 4.53 16.56
CA LEU A 128 21.84 3.57 17.08
C LEU A 128 22.08 2.16 16.52
N ALA A 129 21.70 1.16 17.32
CA ALA A 129 21.67 -0.21 16.82
C ALA A 129 20.67 -0.34 15.68
N GLY A 130 21.00 -1.12 14.64
CA GLY A 130 20.09 -1.36 13.52
C GLY A 130 18.83 -2.09 13.99
N MET A 131 17.68 -1.66 13.47
CA MET A 131 16.38 -2.25 13.79
C MET A 131 15.84 -2.98 12.56
N ASN A 132 15.27 -4.17 12.76
CA ASN A 132 14.58 -4.92 11.74
C ASN A 132 13.10 -5.00 12.11
N VAL A 133 12.26 -4.61 11.16
CA VAL A 133 10.80 -4.68 11.28
C VAL A 133 10.28 -5.62 10.21
N VAL A 134 9.42 -6.55 10.61
CA VAL A 134 8.68 -7.40 9.70
C VAL A 134 7.21 -7.04 9.81
N SER A 135 6.56 -6.77 8.71
CA SER A 135 5.12 -6.55 8.66
C SER A 135 4.43 -7.53 7.71
N GLU A 136 3.22 -7.90 8.07
CA GLU A 136 2.28 -8.59 7.21
C GLU A 136 1.19 -7.60 6.83
N ASP A 137 1.13 -7.29 5.54
CA ASP A 137 0.28 -6.24 5.01
C ASP A 137 -0.82 -6.84 4.13
N SER A 138 -2.04 -6.36 4.31
CA SER A 138 -3.20 -6.66 3.48
C SER A 138 -3.85 -5.36 3.01
N LEU A 139 -3.89 -5.17 1.69
CA LEU A 139 -4.45 -3.98 1.07
C LEU A 139 -5.62 -4.33 0.16
N VAL A 140 -6.64 -3.49 0.15
CA VAL A 140 -7.63 -3.47 -0.92
C VAL A 140 -7.30 -2.31 -1.84
N LEU A 141 -6.89 -2.64 -3.05
CA LEU A 141 -6.59 -1.69 -4.11
C LEU A 141 -7.85 -1.38 -4.91
N ALA A 142 -8.07 -0.12 -5.22
CA ALA A 142 -9.14 0.34 -6.07
C ALA A 142 -8.56 0.97 -7.36
N ARG A 143 -9.14 0.60 -8.50
CA ARG A 143 -8.86 1.25 -9.78
C ARG A 143 -9.75 2.48 -9.92
N THR A 144 -9.11 3.63 -10.04
CA THR A 144 -9.78 4.92 -10.24
C THR A 144 -9.36 5.54 -11.58
N PRO A 145 -10.04 6.60 -12.07
CA PRO A 145 -9.58 7.35 -13.23
C PRO A 145 -8.18 7.97 -13.06
N ALA A 146 -7.77 8.21 -11.81
CA ALA A 146 -6.45 8.74 -11.47
C ALA A 146 -5.38 7.65 -11.26
N GLY A 147 -5.70 6.35 -11.49
CA GLY A 147 -4.81 5.22 -11.29
C GLY A 147 -5.20 4.32 -10.11
N LEU A 148 -4.25 3.55 -9.61
CA LEU A 148 -4.42 2.72 -8.43
C LEU A 148 -4.49 3.58 -7.16
N ARG A 149 -5.37 3.19 -6.24
CA ARG A 149 -5.45 3.77 -4.90
C ARG A 149 -5.70 2.70 -3.86
N ILE A 150 -5.25 2.92 -2.63
CA ILE A 150 -5.50 2.05 -1.48
C ILE A 150 -6.82 2.46 -0.85
N ARG A 151 -7.74 1.52 -0.72
CA ARG A 151 -9.05 1.70 -0.09
C ARG A 151 -9.13 1.11 1.31
N GLU A 152 -8.36 0.03 1.56
CA GLU A 152 -8.23 -0.56 2.89
C GLU A 152 -6.76 -0.91 3.10
N LEU A 153 -6.26 -0.65 4.30
CA LEU A 153 -4.91 -1.00 4.73
C LEU A 153 -4.98 -1.65 6.10
N GLN A 154 -4.56 -2.90 6.17
CA GLN A 154 -4.34 -3.62 7.41
C GLN A 154 -2.87 -4.00 7.47
N SER A 155 -2.18 -3.64 8.53
CA SER A 155 -0.76 -3.97 8.73
C SER A 155 -0.52 -4.45 10.15
N GLU A 156 0.09 -5.61 10.27
CA GLU A 156 0.60 -6.12 11.54
C GLU A 156 2.12 -6.16 11.49
N SER A 157 2.77 -5.33 12.26
CA SER A 157 4.22 -5.24 12.30
C SER A 157 4.78 -5.76 13.63
N SER A 158 5.92 -6.42 13.55
CA SER A 158 6.73 -6.83 14.67
C SER A 158 8.18 -6.45 14.43
N GLY A 159 8.84 -5.95 15.45
CA GLY A 159 10.23 -5.54 15.35
C GLY A 159 10.93 -5.61 16.71
N GLY A 160 12.24 -5.80 16.65
CA GLY A 160 13.12 -5.77 17.81
C GLY A 160 14.48 -5.18 17.43
N LEU A 161 15.15 -4.65 18.43
CA LEU A 161 16.58 -4.29 18.37
C LEU A 161 17.41 -5.56 18.37
#